data_4444b05ed5a1052923a2cb5200733221
#
_entry.id   4444b05ed5a1052923a2cb5200733221
#
_cell.length_a   1.000
_cell.length_b   1.000
_cell.length_c   1.000
_cell.angle_alpha   90.00
_cell.angle_beta   90.00
_cell.angle_gamma   90.00
#
_symmetry.space_group_name_H-M   'P 1'
#
loop_
_entity.id
_entity.type
_entity.pdbx_description
1 polymer ?
#
loop_
_entity_poly.entity_id
_entity_poly.type
_entity_poly.pdbx_seq_one_letter_code
_entity_poly.pdbx_strand_id
1 'polypeptide(L)'
;MSQKTILIVDDDPDVRLGLHIRLKANHYNVIFAADGMASIAEARKHMPDLIILDLGLPAGDGFTIMERLKAIDNLSLIPVIVISARDPSANRERALKAGAKAFLQKPVDNAKLLAVIRKVLGEKDLTPHVVHDLGEV
;
A
#
# COMPACT_ATOMS: atom_id res chain seq x y z
N MET A 1 13.67 3.97 -18.43
CA MET A 1 13.59 3.69 -16.99
C MET A 1 12.47 2.70 -16.71
N SER A 2 12.75 1.72 -15.89
CA SER A 2 11.74 0.75 -15.54
C SER A 2 10.70 1.38 -14.60
N GLN A 3 9.46 0.97 -14.78
CA GLN A 3 8.38 1.39 -13.91
C GLN A 3 8.50 0.68 -12.56
N LYS A 4 8.13 1.37 -11.49
CA LYS A 4 8.06 0.75 -10.18
C LYS A 4 6.85 -0.14 -10.06
N THR A 5 6.98 -1.22 -9.30
CA THR A 5 5.95 -2.23 -9.13
C THR A 5 5.31 -2.11 -7.77
N ILE A 6 3.98 -2.12 -7.75
CA ILE A 6 3.17 -2.04 -6.53
C ILE A 6 2.38 -3.33 -6.39
N LEU A 7 2.52 -3.99 -5.24
CA LEU A 7 1.70 -5.15 -4.90
C LEU A 7 0.48 -4.67 -4.12
N ILE A 8 -0.70 -5.02 -4.59
CA ILE A 8 -1.96 -4.72 -3.93
C ILE A 8 -2.46 -5.99 -3.25
N VAL A 9 -2.62 -5.94 -1.93
CA VAL A 9 -3.12 -7.05 -1.12
C VAL A 9 -4.49 -6.68 -0.59
N ASP A 10 -5.52 -7.15 -1.25
CA ASP A 10 -6.92 -6.86 -0.92
C ASP A 10 -7.79 -7.96 -1.52
N ASP A 11 -8.73 -8.49 -0.75
CA ASP A 11 -9.61 -9.55 -1.21
C ASP A 11 -10.80 -9.04 -2.02
N ASP A 12 -11.06 -7.75 -2.00
CA ASP A 12 -12.18 -7.16 -2.74
C ASP A 12 -11.76 -6.91 -4.19
N PRO A 13 -12.37 -7.62 -5.17
CA PRO A 13 -11.99 -7.44 -6.57
C PRO A 13 -12.29 -6.05 -7.12
N ASP A 14 -13.30 -5.36 -6.58
CA ASP A 14 -13.62 -4.01 -7.04
C ASP A 14 -12.56 -3.01 -6.58
N VAL A 15 -12.07 -3.16 -5.35
CA VAL A 15 -10.98 -2.33 -4.84
C VAL A 15 -9.72 -2.58 -5.66
N ARG A 16 -9.38 -3.85 -5.91
CA ARG A 16 -8.21 -4.18 -6.73
C ARG A 16 -8.30 -3.58 -8.13
N LEU A 17 -9.47 -3.70 -8.76
CA LEU A 17 -9.65 -3.16 -10.11
C LEU A 17 -9.50 -1.64 -10.13
N GLY A 18 -10.13 -0.95 -9.20
CA GLY A 18 -10.04 0.51 -9.12
C GLY A 18 -8.61 0.99 -8.91
N LEU A 19 -7.88 0.35 -8.01
CA LEU A 19 -6.47 0.68 -7.78
C LEU A 19 -5.62 0.35 -9.00
N HIS A 20 -5.88 -0.80 -9.64
CA HIS A 20 -5.15 -1.18 -10.86
C HIS A 20 -5.26 -0.12 -11.94
N ILE A 21 -6.48 0.30 -12.25
CA ILE A 21 -6.73 1.29 -13.30
C ILE A 21 -5.99 2.58 -12.97
N ARG A 22 -6.08 3.02 -11.73
CA ARG A 22 -5.48 4.28 -11.30
C ARG A 22 -3.96 4.24 -11.31
N LEU A 23 -3.40 3.18 -10.79
CA LEU A 23 -1.94 3.06 -10.70
C LEU A 23 -1.32 2.85 -12.08
N LYS A 24 -1.96 2.06 -12.94
CA LYS A 24 -1.48 1.90 -14.32
C LYS A 24 -1.51 3.21 -15.08
N ALA A 25 -2.55 4.02 -14.88
CA ALA A 25 -2.64 5.34 -15.50
C ALA A 25 -1.53 6.28 -15.03
N ASN A 26 -0.92 6.00 -13.90
CA ASN A 26 0.19 6.79 -13.35
C ASN A 26 1.54 6.09 -13.49
N HIS A 27 1.63 5.15 -14.42
CA HIS A 27 2.88 4.51 -14.85
C HIS A 27 3.50 3.57 -13.82
N TYR A 28 2.69 2.94 -12.99
CA TYR A 28 3.14 1.88 -12.10
C TYR A 28 2.78 0.52 -12.67
N ASN A 29 3.64 -0.47 -12.46
CA ASN A 29 3.30 -1.87 -12.66
C ASN A 29 2.53 -2.34 -11.44
N VAL A 30 1.53 -3.18 -11.65
CA VAL A 30 0.65 -3.63 -10.57
C VAL A 30 0.58 -5.14 -10.55
N ILE A 31 0.75 -5.71 -9.36
CA ILE A 31 0.52 -7.14 -9.12
C ILE A 31 -0.43 -7.27 -7.94
N PHE A 32 -1.09 -8.42 -7.81
CA PHE A 32 -2.16 -8.60 -6.85
C PHE A 32 -1.95 -9.83 -5.99
N ALA A 33 -2.47 -9.77 -4.77
CA ALA A 33 -2.66 -10.94 -3.93
C ALA A 33 -4.00 -10.76 -3.18
N ALA A 34 -4.76 -11.84 -3.05
CA ALA A 34 -6.07 -11.79 -2.41
C ALA A 34 -6.03 -12.21 -0.94
N ASP A 35 -4.94 -12.78 -0.48
CA ASP A 35 -4.79 -13.26 0.89
C ASP A 35 -3.34 -13.20 1.36
N GLY A 36 -3.13 -13.57 2.62
CA GLY A 36 -1.81 -13.45 3.25
C GLY A 36 -0.74 -14.35 2.65
N MET A 37 -1.08 -15.60 2.34
CA MET A 37 -0.09 -16.52 1.77
C MET A 37 0.33 -16.07 0.38
N ALA A 38 -0.65 -15.68 -0.44
CA ALA A 38 -0.37 -15.19 -1.77
C ALA A 38 0.46 -13.91 -1.73
N SER A 39 0.23 -13.04 -0.75
CA SER A 39 0.99 -11.80 -0.64
C SER A 39 2.48 -12.04 -0.39
N ILE A 40 2.81 -12.98 0.48
CA ILE A 40 4.21 -13.31 0.74
C ILE A 40 4.85 -13.93 -0.50
N ALA A 41 4.15 -14.87 -1.15
CA ALA A 41 4.65 -15.52 -2.36
C ALA A 41 4.88 -14.51 -3.49
N GLU A 42 3.93 -13.62 -3.71
CA GLU A 42 4.06 -12.59 -4.75
C GLU A 42 5.17 -11.60 -4.42
N ALA A 43 5.30 -11.21 -3.16
CA ALA A 43 6.37 -10.31 -2.75
C ALA A 43 7.76 -10.94 -2.99
N ARG A 44 7.91 -12.23 -2.67
CA ARG A 44 9.18 -12.92 -2.92
C ARG A 44 9.50 -13.04 -4.39
N LYS A 45 8.48 -13.34 -5.19
CA LYS A 45 8.67 -13.56 -6.63
C LYS A 45 9.01 -12.27 -7.37
N HIS A 46 8.33 -11.19 -7.05
CA HIS A 46 8.40 -9.96 -7.82
C HIS A 46 9.19 -8.84 -7.16
N MET A 47 9.48 -8.94 -5.88
CA MET A 47 10.20 -7.91 -5.14
C MET A 47 9.64 -6.52 -5.44
N PRO A 48 8.36 -6.27 -5.11
CA PRO A 48 7.76 -4.98 -5.43
C PRO A 48 8.44 -3.83 -4.69
N ASP A 49 8.27 -2.63 -5.23
CA ASP A 49 8.81 -1.42 -4.62
C ASP A 49 7.94 -0.90 -3.49
N LEU A 50 6.68 -1.30 -3.47
CA LEU A 50 5.71 -0.86 -2.48
C LEU A 50 4.61 -1.90 -2.35
N ILE A 51 4.06 -2.05 -1.15
CA ILE A 51 2.90 -2.90 -0.90
C ILE A 51 1.76 -2.04 -0.36
N ILE A 52 0.59 -2.14 -0.97
CA ILE A 52 -0.65 -1.58 -0.44
C ILE A 52 -1.42 -2.74 0.19
N LEU A 53 -1.68 -2.66 1.48
CA LEU A 53 -2.19 -3.76 2.28
C LEU A 53 -3.49 -3.40 2.97
N ASP A 54 -4.53 -4.19 2.74
CA ASP A 54 -5.78 -4.09 3.50
C ASP A 54 -5.64 -4.87 4.81
N LEU A 55 -6.02 -4.26 5.93
CA LEU A 55 -6.00 -4.93 7.23
C LEU A 55 -7.11 -5.97 7.38
N GLY A 56 -8.20 -5.81 6.64
CA GLY A 56 -9.39 -6.64 6.80
C GLY A 56 -9.41 -7.93 6.01
N LEU A 57 -8.27 -8.51 5.70
CA LEU A 57 -8.20 -9.74 4.92
C LEU A 57 -8.77 -10.94 5.68
N PRO A 58 -9.51 -11.82 4.99
CA PRO A 58 -9.90 -13.10 5.59
C PRO A 58 -8.68 -14.00 5.74
N ALA A 59 -8.77 -14.99 6.61
CA ALA A 59 -7.75 -16.02 6.80
C ALA A 59 -6.34 -15.46 7.10
N GLY A 60 -6.27 -14.32 7.70
CA GLY A 60 -4.99 -13.73 8.05
C GLY A 60 -5.14 -12.23 8.19
N ASP A 61 -5.05 -11.76 9.40
CA ASP A 61 -5.04 -10.36 9.69
C ASP A 61 -3.89 -9.69 8.94
N GLY A 62 -4.14 -8.52 8.38
CA GLY A 62 -3.10 -7.72 7.74
C GLY A 62 -1.91 -7.44 8.65
N PHE A 63 -2.14 -7.35 9.96
CA PHE A 63 -1.05 -7.22 10.92
C PHE A 63 -0.12 -8.42 10.92
N THR A 64 -0.67 -9.63 10.78
CA THR A 64 0.13 -10.85 10.66
C THR A 64 0.99 -10.82 9.41
N ILE A 65 0.44 -10.34 8.30
CA ILE A 65 1.20 -10.19 7.05
C ILE A 65 2.36 -9.23 7.25
N MET A 66 2.11 -8.10 7.92
CA MET A 66 3.17 -7.13 8.21
C MET A 66 4.29 -7.73 9.05
N GLU A 67 3.94 -8.52 10.07
CA GLU A 67 4.94 -9.20 10.88
C GLU A 67 5.78 -10.16 10.05
N ARG A 68 5.14 -10.94 9.18
CA ARG A 68 5.85 -11.88 8.33
C ARG A 68 6.78 -11.20 7.33
N LEU A 69 6.31 -10.12 6.73
CA LEU A 69 7.16 -9.36 5.81
C LEU A 69 8.40 -8.84 6.51
N LYS A 70 8.25 -8.35 7.73
CA LYS A 70 9.38 -7.84 8.50
C LYS A 70 10.36 -8.91 8.94
N ALA A 71 9.88 -10.14 9.09
CA ALA A 71 10.73 -11.25 9.50
C ALA A 71 11.55 -11.82 8.36
N ILE A 72 11.27 -11.45 7.12
CA ILE A 72 11.99 -11.94 5.95
C ILE A 72 12.93 -10.82 5.49
N ASP A 73 14.24 -11.06 5.57
CA ASP A 73 15.25 -9.99 5.40
C ASP A 73 15.06 -9.14 4.16
N ASN A 74 14.95 -9.76 2.99
CA ASN A 74 14.84 -9.00 1.75
C ASN A 74 13.46 -8.35 1.55
N LEU A 75 12.43 -8.81 2.24
CA LEU A 75 11.10 -8.21 2.18
C LEU A 75 10.90 -7.12 3.23
N SER A 76 11.71 -7.14 4.30
CA SER A 76 11.54 -6.21 5.41
C SER A 76 11.75 -4.75 5.02
N LEU A 77 12.43 -4.50 3.92
CA LEU A 77 12.72 -3.14 3.44
C LEU A 77 11.65 -2.60 2.52
N ILE A 78 10.72 -3.43 2.07
CA ILE A 78 9.66 -2.97 1.17
C ILE A 78 8.66 -2.14 1.99
N PRO A 79 8.43 -0.87 1.60
CA PRO A 79 7.49 -0.04 2.34
C PRO A 79 6.05 -0.52 2.16
N VAL A 80 5.27 -0.41 3.22
CA VAL A 80 3.86 -0.82 3.25
C VAL A 80 2.99 0.39 3.54
N ILE A 81 1.99 0.61 2.70
CA ILE A 81 0.91 1.55 2.95
C ILE A 81 -0.33 0.72 3.30
N VAL A 82 -0.90 0.99 4.47
CA VAL A 82 -2.11 0.30 4.91
C VAL A 82 -3.33 1.08 4.45
N ILE A 83 -4.29 0.37 3.86
CA ILE A 83 -5.63 0.91 3.60
C ILE A 83 -6.63 0.06 4.37
N SER A 84 -7.65 0.67 4.94
CA SER A 84 -8.58 -0.08 5.78
C SER A 84 -9.92 0.62 5.92
N ALA A 85 -10.99 -0.20 5.96
CA ALA A 85 -12.31 0.27 6.35
C ALA A 85 -12.48 0.30 7.88
N ARG A 86 -11.52 -0.28 8.62
CA ARG A 86 -11.57 -0.32 10.08
C ARG A 86 -11.38 1.08 10.67
N ASP A 87 -11.89 1.25 11.89
CA ASP A 87 -11.81 2.52 12.62
C ASP A 87 -10.35 3.00 12.73
N PRO A 88 -10.02 4.19 12.19
CA PRO A 88 -8.66 4.72 12.29
C PRO A 88 -8.20 4.96 13.71
N SER A 89 -9.12 5.32 14.63
CA SER A 89 -8.73 5.61 16.01
C SER A 89 -8.16 4.37 16.71
N ALA A 90 -8.62 3.18 16.34
CA ALA A 90 -8.15 1.93 16.92
C ALA A 90 -6.99 1.30 16.18
N ASN A 91 -6.81 1.61 14.90
CA ASN A 91 -5.91 0.84 14.04
C ASN A 91 -4.74 1.63 13.47
N ARG A 92 -4.85 2.95 13.37
CA ARG A 92 -3.81 3.77 12.75
C ARG A 92 -2.48 3.67 13.48
N GLU A 93 -2.50 3.89 14.79
CA GLU A 93 -1.27 3.87 15.57
C GLU A 93 -0.64 2.48 15.56
N ARG A 94 -1.47 1.45 15.68
CA ARG A 94 -1.00 0.06 15.63
C ARG A 94 -0.34 -0.27 14.29
N ALA A 95 -0.92 0.19 13.19
CA ALA A 95 -0.35 -0.02 11.86
C ALA A 95 1.00 0.69 11.71
N LEU A 96 1.08 1.92 12.15
CA LEU A 96 2.33 2.69 12.08
C LEU A 96 3.41 2.07 12.95
N LYS A 97 3.06 1.62 14.14
CA LYS A 97 4.02 0.91 15.02
C LYS A 97 4.47 -0.42 14.43
N ALA A 98 3.60 -1.09 13.69
CA ALA A 98 3.96 -2.32 13.00
C ALA A 98 4.83 -2.08 11.77
N GLY A 99 5.08 -0.82 11.42
CA GLY A 99 6.00 -0.45 10.37
C GLY A 99 5.37 0.11 9.10
N ALA A 100 4.04 0.28 9.08
CA ALA A 100 3.41 0.92 7.93
C ALA A 100 3.92 2.36 7.78
N LYS A 101 4.16 2.76 6.55
CA LYS A 101 4.59 4.13 6.25
C LYS A 101 3.43 5.10 6.24
N ALA A 102 2.22 4.62 6.02
CA ALA A 102 1.01 5.43 6.05
C ALA A 102 -0.20 4.54 6.31
N PHE A 103 -1.26 5.16 6.82
CA PHE A 103 -2.56 4.52 7.02
C PHE A 103 -3.62 5.39 6.36
N LEU A 104 -4.36 4.83 5.40
CA LEU A 104 -5.43 5.53 4.70
C LEU A 104 -6.75 4.80 4.91
N GLN A 105 -7.79 5.55 5.24
CA GLN A 105 -9.11 4.96 5.44
C GLN A 105 -9.84 4.79 4.13
N LYS A 106 -10.56 3.68 3.98
CA LYS A 106 -11.46 3.47 2.85
C LYS A 106 -12.77 4.23 3.07
N PRO A 107 -13.38 4.76 2.03
CA PRO A 107 -12.92 4.79 0.64
C PRO A 107 -11.73 5.75 0.46
N VAL A 108 -10.74 5.32 -0.31
CA VAL A 108 -9.49 6.09 -0.42
C VAL A 108 -9.65 7.20 -1.45
N ASP A 109 -9.28 8.41 -1.07
CA ASP A 109 -9.15 9.51 -2.02
C ASP A 109 -7.95 9.25 -2.93
N ASN A 110 -8.20 9.20 -4.21
CA ASN A 110 -7.19 8.83 -5.20
C ASN A 110 -6.01 9.80 -5.25
N ALA A 111 -6.28 11.09 -5.19
CA ALA A 111 -5.21 12.09 -5.21
C ALA A 111 -4.32 11.95 -3.97
N LYS A 112 -4.94 11.72 -2.82
CA LYS A 112 -4.21 11.51 -1.57
C LYS A 112 -3.37 10.25 -1.63
N LEU A 113 -3.92 9.16 -2.16
CA LEU A 113 -3.19 7.91 -2.29
C LEU A 113 -1.95 8.09 -3.17
N LEU A 114 -2.10 8.71 -4.32
CA LEU A 114 -0.97 8.94 -5.23
C LEU A 114 0.09 9.82 -4.60
N ALA A 115 -0.30 10.87 -3.87
CA ALA A 115 0.65 11.72 -3.18
C ALA A 115 1.44 10.94 -2.13
N VAL A 116 0.76 10.08 -1.36
CA VAL A 116 1.42 9.25 -0.36
C VAL A 116 2.35 8.24 -1.00
N ILE A 117 1.93 7.60 -2.09
CA ILE A 117 2.78 6.65 -2.82
C ILE A 117 4.07 7.32 -3.27
N ARG A 118 3.96 8.49 -3.91
CA ARG A 118 5.13 9.21 -4.40
C ARG A 118 6.06 9.62 -3.27
N LYS A 119 5.50 10.07 -2.17
CA LYS A 119 6.29 10.44 -1.00
C LYS A 119 7.04 9.23 -0.43
N VAL A 120 6.35 8.10 -0.29
CA VAL A 120 6.96 6.88 0.26
C VAL A 120 8.05 6.33 -0.65
N LEU A 121 7.84 6.42 -1.97
CA LEU A 121 8.83 5.96 -2.94
C LEU A 121 9.97 6.97 -3.17
N GLY A 122 9.89 8.13 -2.55
CA GLY A 122 10.89 9.17 -2.76
C GLY A 122 10.78 9.84 -4.12
N GLU A 123 9.62 9.76 -4.76
CA GLU A 123 9.39 10.35 -6.08
C GLU A 123 8.85 11.76 -5.94
N LYS A 124 9.23 12.58 -6.90
CA LYS A 124 8.71 13.94 -6.94
C LYS A 124 7.25 13.93 -7.37
N ASP A 125 6.43 14.64 -6.62
CA ASP A 125 5.03 14.80 -6.99
C ASP A 125 4.94 15.88 -8.06
N LEU A 126 4.53 15.48 -9.26
CA LEU A 126 4.43 16.38 -10.40
C LEU A 126 3.02 16.89 -10.64
N THR A 127 2.06 16.49 -9.81
CA THR A 127 0.70 16.97 -9.99
C THR A 127 0.62 18.45 -9.63
N PRO A 128 -0.06 19.29 -10.43
CA PRO A 128 -0.18 20.72 -10.15
C PRO A 128 -1.27 20.96 -9.11
N HIS A 129 -1.09 20.47 -7.91
CA HIS A 129 -2.03 20.73 -6.85
C HIS A 129 -1.57 21.90 -6.00
N VAL A 130 -2.45 22.34 -5.15
CA VAL A 130 -2.23 23.54 -4.39
C VAL A 130 -1.15 23.32 -3.34
N VAL A 131 -0.15 24.17 -3.36
CA VAL A 131 1.04 24.02 -2.53
C VAL A 131 0.74 24.01 -1.03
N HIS A 132 -0.25 24.79 -0.61
CA HIS A 132 -0.56 24.87 0.82
C HIS A 132 -1.04 23.53 1.40
N ASP A 133 -1.49 22.63 0.57
CA ASP A 133 -1.90 21.30 1.05
C ASP A 133 -0.73 20.52 1.61
N LEU A 134 0.47 20.88 1.24
CA LEU A 134 1.66 20.18 1.71
C LEU A 134 1.91 20.36 3.19
N GLY A 135 1.46 21.47 3.74
CA GLY A 135 1.65 21.73 5.16
C GLY A 135 0.85 20.83 6.07
N GLU A 136 -0.11 20.11 5.53
CA GLU A 136 -1.01 19.24 6.28
C GLU A 136 -0.57 17.79 6.29
N VAL A 137 0.46 17.50 5.59
CA VAL A 137 0.92 16.13 5.42
C VAL A 137 1.75 15.69 6.61
#